data_e8c644ba1f98f401b8131683bab56a8f
#
_entry.id   e8c644ba1f98f401b8131683bab56a8f
#
_cell.length_a   1.000
_cell.length_b   1.000
_cell.length_c   1.000
_cell.angle_alpha   90.00
_cell.angle_beta   90.00
_cell.angle_gamma   90.00
#
_symmetry.space_group_name_H-M   'P 1'
#
loop_
_entity.id
_entity.type
_entity.pdbx_description
1 polymer ?
#
loop_
_entity_poly.entity_id
_entity_poly.type
_entity_poly.pdbx_seq_one_letter_code
_entity_poly.pdbx_strand_id
1 'polypeptide(L)'
;TAGVVDRDSDGLTIHGAKMLATGGVVANEVFVTCIQPLQPGDARFALSFAIPMNAKGLKILSRKSYEANAPSEFDNPLSHRFDENDAVLFFDNVHVPWDRVFIDQDVEMCQKQFHATPAHVYQNYQAQLRLMVKMKFLVGLGHKITETNGTTNFPQVRETLGQLAAQGAMVEAMVQAM
;
A
#
# COMPACT_ATOMS: atom_id res chain seq x y z
N THR A 1 2.28 -13.80 11.26
CA THR A 1 3.17 -13.67 10.09
C THR A 1 3.14 -14.97 9.29
N ALA A 2 3.09 -14.87 7.94
CA ALA A 2 3.17 -16.04 7.08
C ALA A 2 4.63 -16.53 6.97
N GLY A 3 4.81 -17.84 6.97
CA GLY A 3 6.12 -18.48 6.86
C GLY A 3 6.04 -19.85 6.20
N VAL A 4 7.20 -20.39 5.86
CA VAL A 4 7.34 -21.73 5.29
C VAL A 4 7.07 -22.76 6.39
N VAL A 5 6.19 -23.73 6.11
CA VAL A 5 5.87 -24.84 7.01
C VAL A 5 6.29 -26.19 6.44
N ASP A 6 6.43 -26.30 5.12
CA ASP A 6 6.88 -27.51 4.45
C ASP A 6 7.58 -27.17 3.13
N ARG A 7 8.34 -28.16 2.61
CA ARG A 7 9.15 -28.10 1.40
C ARG A 7 9.19 -29.45 0.74
N ASP A 8 8.97 -29.46 -0.56
CA ASP A 8 9.11 -30.67 -1.38
C ASP A 8 9.83 -30.38 -2.71
N SER A 9 9.83 -31.35 -3.61
CA SER A 9 10.45 -31.21 -4.93
C SER A 9 9.78 -30.15 -5.81
N ASP A 10 8.52 -29.84 -5.53
CA ASP A 10 7.66 -29.02 -6.39
C ASP A 10 7.55 -27.58 -5.92
N GLY A 11 7.82 -27.31 -4.61
CA GLY A 11 7.72 -25.94 -4.09
C GLY A 11 7.75 -25.83 -2.57
N LEU A 12 7.17 -24.72 -2.09
CA LEU A 12 7.03 -24.37 -0.68
C LEU A 12 5.56 -24.43 -0.27
N THR A 13 5.30 -24.87 0.96
CA THR A 13 3.99 -24.71 1.60
C THR A 13 4.04 -23.56 2.60
N ILE A 14 3.17 -22.59 2.41
CA ILE A 14 3.11 -21.38 3.20
C ILE A 14 1.88 -21.42 4.12
N HIS A 15 2.09 -21.08 5.40
CA HIS A 15 1.01 -20.94 6.38
C HIS A 15 1.14 -19.65 7.17
N GLY A 16 0.00 -19.00 7.50
CA GLY A 16 -0.06 -17.79 8.31
C GLY A 16 -0.76 -16.65 7.60
N ALA A 17 -0.39 -15.39 7.93
CA ALA A 17 -1.05 -14.22 7.38
C ALA A 17 -0.08 -13.10 7.01
N LYS A 18 -0.45 -12.33 6.00
CA LYS A 18 0.16 -11.04 5.62
C LYS A 18 -0.93 -10.00 5.53
N MET A 19 -0.63 -8.78 5.97
CA MET A 19 -1.56 -7.65 5.93
C MET A 19 -1.10 -6.58 4.95
N LEU A 20 -2.01 -5.63 4.69
CA LEU A 20 -1.82 -4.52 3.75
C LEU A 20 -1.78 -4.97 2.28
N ALA A 21 -2.70 -5.87 1.91
CA ALA A 21 -2.94 -6.21 0.51
C ALA A 21 -3.93 -5.21 -0.12
N THR A 22 -3.47 -3.96 -0.27
CA THR A 22 -4.24 -2.88 -0.90
C THR A 22 -4.54 -3.23 -2.35
N GLY A 23 -5.82 -3.18 -2.71
CA GLY A 23 -6.29 -3.57 -4.05
C GLY A 23 -6.24 -5.08 -4.32
N GLY A 24 -5.94 -5.92 -3.33
CA GLY A 24 -5.83 -7.37 -3.51
C GLY A 24 -7.11 -8.02 -4.03
N VAL A 25 -8.28 -7.47 -3.70
CA VAL A 25 -9.58 -8.00 -4.17
C VAL A 25 -9.80 -7.85 -5.68
N VAL A 26 -9.07 -6.97 -6.35
CA VAL A 26 -9.16 -6.73 -7.80
C VAL A 26 -7.87 -7.12 -8.54
N ALA A 27 -6.87 -7.63 -7.83
CA ALA A 27 -5.61 -8.07 -8.41
C ALA A 27 -5.71 -9.48 -8.99
N ASN A 28 -4.95 -9.76 -10.03
CA ASN A 28 -4.82 -11.10 -10.60
C ASN A 28 -3.81 -11.96 -9.83
N GLU A 29 -2.73 -11.34 -9.38
CA GLU A 29 -1.64 -11.97 -8.64
C GLU A 29 -1.21 -11.10 -7.46
N VAL A 30 -0.61 -11.70 -6.45
CA VAL A 30 0.01 -11.02 -5.34
C VAL A 30 1.49 -11.37 -5.24
N PHE A 31 2.32 -10.34 -5.13
CA PHE A 31 3.71 -10.46 -4.73
C PHE A 31 3.80 -10.34 -3.21
N VAL A 32 4.38 -11.33 -2.57
CA VAL A 32 4.52 -11.42 -1.11
C VAL A 32 5.99 -11.35 -0.74
N THR A 33 6.32 -10.48 0.19
CA THR A 33 7.68 -10.36 0.74
C THR A 33 7.64 -9.98 2.22
N CYS A 34 8.81 -9.94 2.86
CA CYS A 34 8.98 -9.47 4.22
C CYS A 34 9.82 -8.19 4.21
N ILE A 35 9.22 -7.08 4.65
CA ILE A 35 9.90 -5.78 4.79
C ILE A 35 10.39 -5.56 6.22
N GLN A 36 9.81 -6.29 7.19
CA GLN A 36 10.22 -6.16 8.59
C GLN A 36 11.64 -6.70 8.80
N PRO A 37 12.45 -6.06 9.66
CA PRO A 37 13.74 -6.59 10.04
C PRO A 37 13.60 -8.00 10.65
N LEU A 38 14.29 -8.96 10.05
CA LEU A 38 14.32 -10.35 10.49
C LEU A 38 15.58 -10.61 11.34
N GLN A 39 15.45 -11.45 12.36
CA GLN A 39 16.57 -11.93 13.14
C GLN A 39 17.11 -13.25 12.56
N PRO A 40 18.32 -13.68 12.91
CA PRO A 40 18.88 -14.93 12.40
C PRO A 40 18.01 -16.18 12.64
N GLY A 41 17.17 -16.18 13.69
CA GLY A 41 16.21 -17.26 13.97
C GLY A 41 14.92 -17.22 13.16
N ASP A 42 14.71 -16.16 12.36
CA ASP A 42 13.48 -15.92 11.62
C ASP A 42 13.52 -16.43 10.17
N ALA A 43 14.48 -17.30 9.84
CA ALA A 43 14.70 -17.77 8.47
C ALA A 43 13.41 -18.27 7.77
N ARG A 44 12.53 -18.97 8.50
CA ARG A 44 11.26 -19.45 7.96
C ARG A 44 10.31 -18.34 7.45
N PHE A 45 10.53 -17.09 7.87
CA PHE A 45 9.77 -15.91 7.45
C PHE A 45 10.49 -15.09 6.37
N ALA A 46 11.76 -15.40 6.11
CA ALA A 46 12.54 -14.77 5.06
C ALA A 46 12.22 -15.38 3.71
N LEU A 47 11.12 -14.89 3.13
CA LEU A 47 10.56 -15.43 1.90
C LEU A 47 10.07 -14.31 0.97
N SER A 48 10.14 -14.57 -0.32
CA SER A 48 9.54 -13.73 -1.34
C SER A 48 9.03 -14.61 -2.49
N PHE A 49 7.78 -14.42 -2.87
CA PHE A 49 7.12 -15.22 -3.90
C PHE A 49 5.95 -14.47 -4.54
N ALA A 50 5.46 -14.96 -5.67
CA ALA A 50 4.25 -14.46 -6.30
C ALA A 50 3.26 -15.59 -6.58
N ILE A 51 1.98 -15.38 -6.29
CA ILE A 51 0.92 -16.36 -6.55
C ILE A 51 -0.33 -15.69 -7.12
N PRO A 52 -1.16 -16.42 -7.87
CA PRO A 52 -2.48 -15.97 -8.28
C PRO A 52 -3.38 -15.73 -7.05
N MET A 53 -4.25 -14.71 -7.13
CA MET A 53 -5.19 -14.42 -6.05
C MET A 53 -6.26 -15.52 -5.83
N ASN A 54 -6.41 -16.42 -6.78
CA ASN A 54 -7.28 -17.62 -6.67
C ASN A 54 -6.52 -18.89 -6.27
N ALA A 55 -5.28 -18.78 -5.78
CA ALA A 55 -4.49 -19.93 -5.35
C ALA A 55 -5.25 -20.73 -4.27
N LYS A 56 -5.21 -22.07 -4.39
CA LYS A 56 -5.88 -22.97 -3.43
C LYS A 56 -5.32 -22.74 -2.02
N GLY A 57 -6.20 -22.50 -1.06
CA GLY A 57 -5.82 -22.24 0.33
C GLY A 57 -5.58 -20.75 0.65
N LEU A 58 -5.49 -19.87 -0.35
CA LEU A 58 -5.46 -18.44 -0.11
C LEU A 58 -6.85 -17.93 0.24
N LYS A 59 -6.96 -17.22 1.37
CA LYS A 59 -8.19 -16.58 1.85
C LYS A 59 -7.95 -15.08 1.97
N ILE A 60 -8.88 -14.28 1.45
CA ILE A 60 -8.82 -12.83 1.47
C ILE A 60 -9.86 -12.32 2.46
N LEU A 61 -9.41 -11.61 3.49
CA LEU A 61 -10.27 -10.90 4.42
C LEU A 61 -10.17 -9.41 4.15
N SER A 62 -11.11 -8.90 3.39
CA SER A 62 -11.22 -7.48 3.08
C SER A 62 -11.77 -6.70 4.26
N ARG A 63 -11.32 -5.43 4.44
CA ARG A 63 -12.03 -4.51 5.31
C ARG A 63 -13.46 -4.24 4.80
N LYS A 64 -14.30 -3.73 5.65
CA LYS A 64 -15.63 -3.25 5.22
C LYS A 64 -15.48 -2.13 4.20
N SER A 65 -16.29 -2.17 3.15
CA SER A 65 -16.37 -1.09 2.17
C SER A 65 -16.85 0.20 2.83
N TYR A 66 -16.16 1.30 2.58
CA TYR A 66 -16.65 2.62 2.99
C TYR A 66 -17.87 3.05 2.16
N GLU A 67 -17.89 2.72 0.87
CA GLU A 67 -19.01 2.97 -0.01
C GLU A 67 -20.29 2.31 0.52
N ALA A 68 -20.24 1.01 0.82
CA ALA A 68 -21.39 0.26 1.32
C ALA A 68 -21.91 0.75 2.69
N ASN A 69 -21.08 1.45 3.46
CA ASN A 69 -21.43 1.98 4.77
C ASN A 69 -21.62 3.50 4.79
N ALA A 70 -21.47 4.18 3.65
CA ALA A 70 -21.69 5.61 3.55
C ALA A 70 -23.20 5.91 3.65
N PRO A 71 -23.68 6.73 4.62
CA PRO A 71 -25.09 7.03 4.78
C PRO A 71 -25.65 7.84 3.61
N SER A 72 -24.83 8.69 3.01
CA SER A 72 -25.20 9.46 1.81
C SER A 72 -23.95 9.91 1.05
N GLU A 73 -24.12 10.23 -0.23
CA GLU A 73 -23.06 10.86 -1.03
C GLU A 73 -22.70 12.25 -0.50
N PHE A 74 -23.65 12.97 0.09
CA PHE A 74 -23.39 14.28 0.69
C PHE A 74 -22.42 14.20 1.89
N ASP A 75 -22.60 13.21 2.78
CA ASP A 75 -21.75 13.05 3.96
C ASP A 75 -20.39 12.41 3.63
N ASN A 76 -20.36 11.58 2.60
CA ASN A 76 -19.18 10.79 2.22
C ASN A 76 -18.87 10.89 0.72
N PRO A 77 -18.65 12.10 0.16
CA PRO A 77 -18.64 12.31 -1.30
C PRO A 77 -17.51 11.58 -2.02
N LEU A 78 -16.37 11.36 -1.37
CA LEU A 78 -15.24 10.67 -1.97
C LEU A 78 -15.35 9.16 -1.77
N SER A 79 -15.59 8.70 -0.54
CA SER A 79 -15.66 7.27 -0.25
C SER A 79 -16.90 6.57 -0.81
N HIS A 80 -17.97 7.34 -1.12
CA HIS A 80 -19.13 6.82 -1.84
C HIS A 80 -18.81 6.45 -3.30
N ARG A 81 -17.81 7.10 -3.90
CA ARG A 81 -17.43 6.91 -5.32
C ARG A 81 -16.11 6.19 -5.51
N PHE A 82 -15.19 6.36 -4.58
CA PHE A 82 -13.80 5.91 -4.70
C PHE A 82 -13.41 5.16 -3.44
N ASP A 83 -13.55 3.85 -3.46
CA ASP A 83 -13.11 3.00 -2.37
C ASP A 83 -11.88 2.20 -2.76
N GLU A 84 -10.77 2.39 -2.04
CA GLU A 84 -9.57 1.60 -2.16
C GLU A 84 -9.58 0.57 -1.04
N ASN A 85 -9.82 -0.69 -1.37
CA ASN A 85 -9.98 -1.74 -0.39
C ASN A 85 -8.64 -2.34 0.03
N ASP A 86 -8.43 -2.43 1.35
CA ASP A 86 -7.33 -3.18 1.96
C ASP A 86 -7.79 -4.55 2.42
N ALA A 87 -6.88 -5.50 2.45
CA ALA A 87 -7.17 -6.85 2.87
C ALA A 87 -6.03 -7.46 3.70
N VAL A 88 -6.37 -8.48 4.47
CA VAL A 88 -5.44 -9.43 5.06
C VAL A 88 -5.51 -10.71 4.23
N LEU A 89 -4.36 -11.24 3.87
CA LEU A 89 -4.23 -12.51 3.17
C LEU A 89 -3.91 -13.62 4.18
N PHE A 90 -4.73 -14.65 4.21
CA PHE A 90 -4.50 -15.86 4.99
C PHE A 90 -4.06 -16.99 4.08
N PHE A 91 -2.90 -17.56 4.38
CA PHE A 91 -2.33 -18.71 3.71
C PHE A 91 -2.65 -19.96 4.54
N ASP A 92 -3.60 -20.74 4.08
CA ASP A 92 -3.99 -22.00 4.71
C ASP A 92 -3.34 -23.16 3.96
N ASN A 93 -2.05 -23.38 4.25
CA ASN A 93 -1.20 -24.34 3.56
C ASN A 93 -1.20 -24.14 2.04
N VAL A 94 -0.90 -22.90 1.63
CA VAL A 94 -0.81 -22.55 0.20
C VAL A 94 0.48 -23.08 -0.37
N HIS A 95 0.39 -23.89 -1.43
CA HIS A 95 1.52 -24.37 -2.18
C HIS A 95 2.00 -23.31 -3.18
N VAL A 96 3.31 -23.02 -3.17
CA VAL A 96 3.99 -22.07 -4.05
C VAL A 96 5.05 -22.84 -4.84
N PRO A 97 4.88 -23.06 -6.15
CA PRO A 97 5.85 -23.78 -6.95
C PRO A 97 7.19 -23.02 -7.06
N TRP A 98 8.28 -23.74 -7.25
CA TRP A 98 9.64 -23.16 -7.22
C TRP A 98 9.87 -22.05 -8.25
N ASP A 99 9.22 -22.10 -9.40
CA ASP A 99 9.31 -21.05 -10.43
C ASP A 99 8.63 -19.73 -10.02
N ARG A 100 7.89 -19.75 -8.92
CA ARG A 100 7.23 -18.59 -8.30
C ARG A 100 7.90 -18.12 -7.03
N VAL A 101 8.99 -18.74 -6.59
CA VAL A 101 9.75 -18.39 -5.39
C VAL A 101 10.98 -17.56 -5.78
N PHE A 102 11.15 -16.40 -5.18
CA PHE A 102 12.28 -15.50 -5.43
C PHE A 102 13.30 -15.52 -4.29
N ILE A 103 12.84 -15.67 -3.05
CA ILE A 103 13.68 -15.80 -1.86
C ILE A 103 13.11 -16.90 -0.98
N ASP A 104 13.98 -17.80 -0.54
CA ASP A 104 13.68 -18.88 0.38
C ASP A 104 14.68 -18.96 1.52
N GLN A 105 14.24 -18.63 2.74
CA GLN A 105 14.99 -18.68 4.00
C GLN A 105 16.32 -17.91 4.02
N ASP A 106 16.55 -17.03 3.08
CA ASP A 106 17.70 -16.13 3.06
C ASP A 106 17.34 -14.78 3.72
N VAL A 107 17.67 -14.66 5.01
CA VAL A 107 17.40 -13.46 5.81
C VAL A 107 18.11 -12.24 5.24
N GLU A 108 19.37 -12.41 4.82
CA GLU A 108 20.19 -11.31 4.30
C GLU A 108 19.61 -10.79 2.97
N MET A 109 19.30 -11.69 2.05
CA MET A 109 18.71 -11.33 0.76
C MET A 109 17.32 -10.70 0.93
N CYS A 110 16.50 -11.22 1.85
CA CYS A 110 15.19 -10.67 2.16
C CYS A 110 15.30 -9.23 2.70
N GLN A 111 16.26 -8.93 3.56
CA GLN A 111 16.50 -7.58 4.05
C GLN A 111 17.04 -6.64 2.96
N LYS A 112 17.90 -7.15 2.08
CA LYS A 112 18.49 -6.38 0.98
C LYS A 112 17.52 -6.15 -0.18
N GLN A 113 16.53 -7.02 -0.39
CA GLN A 113 15.66 -7.02 -1.56
C GLN A 113 15.09 -5.64 -1.86
N PHE A 114 14.61 -4.94 -0.84
CA PHE A 114 13.96 -3.63 -1.02
C PHE A 114 14.93 -2.54 -1.48
N HIS A 115 16.15 -2.51 -0.94
CA HIS A 115 17.14 -1.46 -1.23
C HIS A 115 18.12 -1.82 -2.34
N ALA A 116 18.43 -3.11 -2.54
CA ALA A 116 19.33 -3.56 -3.59
C ALA A 116 18.66 -3.66 -4.97
N THR A 117 17.33 -3.55 -5.01
CA THR A 117 16.54 -3.47 -6.24
C THR A 117 15.93 -2.07 -6.41
N PRO A 118 15.39 -1.72 -7.57
CA PRO A 118 14.64 -0.47 -7.75
C PRO A 118 13.32 -0.39 -6.97
N ALA A 119 12.94 -1.41 -6.18
CA ALA A 119 11.65 -1.47 -5.48
C ALA A 119 11.41 -0.23 -4.60
N HIS A 120 12.43 0.21 -3.83
CA HIS A 120 12.33 1.41 -2.98
C HIS A 120 12.14 2.69 -3.80
N VAL A 121 12.76 2.78 -4.97
CA VAL A 121 12.63 3.95 -5.87
C VAL A 121 11.19 4.04 -6.41
N TYR A 122 10.68 2.94 -6.98
CA TYR A 122 9.33 2.92 -7.55
C TYR A 122 8.24 3.08 -6.50
N GLN A 123 8.41 2.47 -5.31
CA GLN A 123 7.48 2.65 -4.21
C GLN A 123 7.43 4.11 -3.74
N ASN A 124 8.58 4.74 -3.55
CA ASN A 124 8.65 6.14 -3.16
C ASN A 124 8.08 7.06 -4.23
N TYR A 125 8.39 6.82 -5.50
CA TYR A 125 7.83 7.58 -6.61
C TYR A 125 6.30 7.51 -6.64
N GLN A 126 5.74 6.30 -6.54
CA GLN A 126 4.28 6.11 -6.47
C GLN A 126 3.67 6.86 -5.27
N ALA A 127 4.32 6.80 -4.09
CA ALA A 127 3.85 7.49 -2.89
C ALA A 127 3.88 9.02 -3.07
N GLN A 128 4.92 9.57 -3.72
CA GLN A 128 5.03 11.01 -3.99
C GLN A 128 4.01 11.50 -5.02
N LEU A 129 3.73 10.70 -6.06
CA LEU A 129 2.64 11.00 -7.01
C LEU A 129 1.28 11.10 -6.30
N ARG A 130 0.98 10.15 -5.41
CA ARG A 130 -0.25 10.19 -4.61
C ARG A 130 -0.29 11.44 -3.71
N LEU A 131 0.83 11.78 -3.08
CA LEU A 131 0.95 12.99 -2.25
C LEU A 131 0.72 14.24 -3.08
N MET A 132 1.34 14.36 -4.25
CA MET A 132 1.17 15.50 -5.15
C MET A 132 -0.31 15.74 -5.50
N VAL A 133 -1.02 14.70 -5.91
CA VAL A 133 -2.45 14.80 -6.25
C VAL A 133 -3.28 15.19 -5.01
N LYS A 134 -2.98 14.59 -3.87
CA LYS A 134 -3.65 14.89 -2.60
C LYS A 134 -3.40 16.34 -2.15
N MET A 135 -2.19 16.84 -2.29
CA MET A 135 -1.86 18.23 -1.96
C MET A 135 -2.62 19.22 -2.85
N LYS A 136 -2.70 18.97 -4.16
CA LYS A 136 -3.52 19.80 -5.08
C LYS A 136 -4.98 19.85 -4.64
N PHE A 137 -5.54 18.70 -4.27
CA PHE A 137 -6.90 18.63 -3.73
C PHE A 137 -7.06 19.44 -2.43
N LEU A 138 -6.13 19.28 -1.47
CA LEU A 138 -6.18 19.97 -0.17
C LEU A 138 -6.03 21.48 -0.32
N VAL A 139 -5.19 21.97 -1.24
CA VAL A 139 -5.07 23.41 -1.55
C VAL A 139 -6.40 23.97 -2.04
N GLY A 140 -7.03 23.29 -3.00
CA GLY A 140 -8.34 23.70 -3.51
C GLY A 140 -9.44 23.65 -2.47
N LEU A 141 -9.46 22.59 -1.64
CA LEU A 141 -10.43 22.43 -0.56
C LEU A 141 -10.28 23.52 0.51
N GLY A 142 -9.03 23.80 0.94
CA GLY A 142 -8.74 24.87 1.91
C GLY A 142 -9.22 26.23 1.41
N HIS A 143 -8.95 26.55 0.15
CA HIS A 143 -9.47 27.78 -0.48
C HIS A 143 -11.01 27.81 -0.50
N LYS A 144 -11.64 26.73 -0.89
CA LYS A 144 -13.10 26.64 -0.98
C LYS A 144 -13.79 26.79 0.37
N ILE A 145 -13.23 26.20 1.42
CA ILE A 145 -13.73 26.34 2.81
C ILE A 145 -13.67 27.80 3.24
N THR A 146 -12.53 28.46 3.05
CA THR A 146 -12.35 29.87 3.49
C THR A 146 -13.20 30.84 2.68
N GLU A 147 -13.43 30.56 1.38
CA GLU A 147 -14.35 31.32 0.53
C GLU A 147 -15.79 31.18 1.05
N THR A 148 -16.24 29.95 1.33
CA THR A 148 -17.59 29.68 1.82
C THR A 148 -17.86 30.31 3.18
N ASN A 149 -16.86 30.35 4.06
CA ASN A 149 -16.95 30.98 5.38
C ASN A 149 -16.74 32.50 5.36
N GLY A 150 -16.40 33.08 4.20
CA GLY A 150 -16.14 34.52 4.06
C GLY A 150 -14.83 34.98 4.75
N THR A 151 -13.90 34.06 5.02
CA THR A 151 -12.68 34.34 5.79
C THR A 151 -11.43 34.49 4.94
N THR A 152 -11.49 34.29 3.62
CA THR A 152 -10.34 34.28 2.71
C THR A 152 -9.45 35.54 2.82
N ASN A 153 -10.03 36.69 3.13
CA ASN A 153 -9.30 37.97 3.16
C ASN A 153 -8.63 38.27 4.50
N PHE A 154 -8.82 37.44 5.53
CA PHE A 154 -8.10 37.63 6.79
C PHE A 154 -6.61 37.33 6.61
N PRO A 155 -5.70 38.19 7.10
CA PRO A 155 -4.26 38.04 6.88
C PRO A 155 -3.71 36.68 7.27
N GLN A 156 -4.10 36.12 8.42
CA GLN A 156 -3.66 34.82 8.91
C GLN A 156 -4.16 33.66 8.01
N VAL A 157 -5.39 33.78 7.47
CA VAL A 157 -5.95 32.79 6.56
C VAL A 157 -5.20 32.81 5.24
N ARG A 158 -4.92 34.01 4.71
CA ARG A 158 -4.11 34.16 3.49
C ARG A 158 -2.71 33.60 3.63
N GLU A 159 -2.07 33.85 4.78
CA GLU A 159 -0.75 33.29 5.10
C GLU A 159 -0.80 31.74 5.10
N THR A 160 -1.77 31.16 5.82
CA THR A 160 -1.93 29.69 5.89
C THR A 160 -2.22 29.08 4.53
N LEU A 161 -3.08 29.70 3.71
CA LEU A 161 -3.36 29.24 2.33
C LEU A 161 -2.11 29.35 1.46
N GLY A 162 -1.32 30.43 1.62
CA GLY A 162 -0.05 30.61 0.93
C GLY A 162 0.98 29.52 1.28
N GLN A 163 1.10 29.18 2.57
CA GLN A 163 1.97 28.11 3.04
C GLN A 163 1.52 26.75 2.47
N LEU A 164 0.22 26.46 2.50
CA LEU A 164 -0.32 25.20 1.92
C LEU A 164 -0.05 25.12 0.42
N ALA A 165 -0.26 26.21 -0.31
CA ALA A 165 0.02 26.27 -1.75
C ALA A 165 1.51 26.09 -2.06
N ALA A 166 2.41 26.73 -1.25
CA ALA A 166 3.85 26.58 -1.40
C ALA A 166 4.30 25.12 -1.15
N GLN A 167 3.74 24.46 -0.13
CA GLN A 167 4.01 23.04 0.14
C GLN A 167 3.54 22.15 -1.04
N GLY A 168 2.36 22.41 -1.58
CA GLY A 168 1.86 21.70 -2.76
C GLY A 168 2.76 21.85 -3.99
N ALA A 169 3.19 23.08 -4.26
CA ALA A 169 4.12 23.39 -5.36
C ALA A 169 5.50 22.74 -5.15
N MET A 170 5.99 22.68 -3.91
CA MET A 170 7.27 22.05 -3.59
C MET A 170 7.21 20.53 -3.83
N VAL A 171 6.13 19.86 -3.39
CA VAL A 171 5.93 18.42 -3.66
C VAL A 171 5.85 18.16 -5.16
N GLU A 172 5.12 18.99 -5.93
CA GLU A 172 5.03 18.87 -7.38
C GLU A 172 6.40 19.02 -8.04
N ALA A 173 7.18 20.03 -7.64
CA ALA A 173 8.52 20.25 -8.17
C ALA A 173 9.46 19.06 -7.88
N MET A 174 9.39 18.47 -6.67
CA MET A 174 10.17 17.29 -6.33
C MET A 174 9.79 16.08 -7.19
N VAL A 175 8.49 15.86 -7.42
CA VAL A 175 8.02 14.75 -8.29
C VAL A 175 8.51 14.94 -9.74
N GLN A 176 8.53 16.17 -10.24
CA GLN A 176 9.03 16.46 -11.59
C GLN A 176 10.56 16.29 -11.73
N ALA A 177 11.29 16.41 -10.61
CA ALA A 177 12.73 16.24 -10.56
C ALA A 177 13.19 14.77 -10.37
N MET A 178 12.28 13.85 -10.03
CA MET A 178 12.55 12.41 -9.85
C MET A 178 12.59 11.67 -11.18
#